data_dd467f1670067762c618cd2ae61ba2a0
#
_entry.id   dd467f1670067762c618cd2ae61ba2a0
#
_cell.length_a   1.000
_cell.length_b   1.000
_cell.length_c   1.000
_cell.angle_alpha   90.00
_cell.angle_beta   90.00
_cell.angle_gamma   90.00
#
_symmetry.space_group_name_H-M   'P 1'
#
loop_
_entity.id
_entity.type
_entity.pdbx_description
1 polymer ?
#
loop_
_entity_poly.entity_id
_entity_poly.type
_entity_poly.pdbx_seq_one_letter_code
_entity_poly.pdbx_strand_id
1 'polypeptide(L)'
;GKVLIIDDEKQLLRLLSRMIGLEGYTVYEAESCKAGLKLLALHRPEVVLCDVRLPDGSGVEFVKDIKKLYPCTEVVLLTAYGNISDGVLAIKNGAFDYITKGDDNPKIIPLIAKAMESAVRLYNEKNCQLTDDGKHYTFEGIVGNSLAIQDAISLAKKVSQTDVPVLLTGETGTGKEVVAQSIHQNSKRGRQPFLANNGSAFSRELVESERFGFKPGAL
;
A
#
# COMPACT_ATOMS: atom_id res chain seq x y z
N GLY A 1 5.14 8.90 3.41
CA GLY A 1 3.81 8.50 2.96
C GLY A 1 3.12 9.58 2.15
N LYS A 2 2.09 9.22 1.41
CA LYS A 2 1.33 10.12 0.53
C LYS A 2 -0.08 10.30 1.09
N VAL A 3 -0.52 11.54 1.16
CA VAL A 3 -1.86 11.90 1.63
C VAL A 3 -2.58 12.70 0.55
N LEU A 4 -3.82 12.35 0.25
CA LEU A 4 -4.70 13.12 -0.63
C LEU A 4 -5.74 13.82 0.22
N ILE A 5 -5.92 15.12 0.01
CA ILE A 5 -6.97 15.92 0.66
C ILE A 5 -8.01 16.30 -0.40
N ILE A 6 -9.28 16.08 -0.09
CA ILE A 6 -10.39 16.37 -0.97
C ILE A 6 -11.38 17.26 -0.22
N ASP A 7 -11.43 18.53 -0.59
CA ASP A 7 -12.27 19.54 0.05
C ASP A 7 -12.48 20.69 -0.95
N ASP A 8 -13.68 21.26 -1.06
CA ASP A 8 -13.96 22.38 -1.95
C ASP A 8 -13.55 23.73 -1.36
N GLU A 9 -13.24 23.77 -0.05
CA GLU A 9 -12.78 24.96 0.64
C GLU A 9 -11.25 25.16 0.49
N LYS A 10 -10.86 26.00 -0.48
CA LYS A 10 -9.43 26.23 -0.83
C LYS A 10 -8.56 26.71 0.34
N GLN A 11 -9.14 27.45 1.29
CA GLN A 11 -8.37 27.92 2.44
C GLN A 11 -8.02 26.77 3.38
N LEU A 12 -8.98 25.89 3.63
CA LEU A 12 -8.78 24.70 4.45
C LEU A 12 -7.82 23.71 3.78
N LEU A 13 -7.96 23.48 2.46
CA LEU A 13 -7.02 22.66 1.69
C LEU A 13 -5.56 23.11 1.92
N ARG A 14 -5.29 24.40 1.71
CA ARG A 14 -3.93 24.95 1.89
C ARG A 14 -3.42 24.85 3.33
N LEU A 15 -4.31 25.05 4.31
CA LEU A 15 -3.95 24.92 5.73
C LEU A 15 -3.56 23.47 6.06
N LEU A 16 -4.41 22.53 5.72
CA LEU A 16 -4.18 21.09 5.97
C LEU A 16 -2.96 20.58 5.20
N SER A 17 -2.82 20.98 3.94
CA SER A 17 -1.68 20.61 3.11
C SER A 17 -0.36 21.08 3.75
N ARG A 18 -0.32 22.31 4.24
CA ARG A 18 0.86 22.85 4.91
C ARG A 18 1.16 22.11 6.22
N MET A 19 0.13 21.88 7.06
CA MET A 19 0.29 21.17 8.33
C MET A 19 0.81 19.74 8.10
N ILE A 20 0.19 19.00 7.19
CA ILE A 20 0.56 17.60 6.90
C ILE A 20 1.92 17.53 6.21
N GLY A 21 2.22 18.48 5.33
CA GLY A 21 3.53 18.57 4.66
C GLY A 21 4.69 18.83 5.63
N LEU A 22 4.47 19.60 6.70
CA LEU A 22 5.49 19.84 7.75
C LEU A 22 5.85 18.57 8.52
N GLU A 23 4.93 17.58 8.58
CA GLU A 23 5.19 16.26 9.17
C GLU A 23 5.91 15.29 8.22
N GLY A 24 6.35 15.77 7.04
CA GLY A 24 7.11 14.98 6.06
C GLY A 24 6.27 14.12 5.12
N TYR A 25 4.94 14.32 5.06
CA TYR A 25 4.09 13.64 4.10
C TYR A 25 4.07 14.37 2.75
N THR A 26 3.98 13.60 1.66
CA THR A 26 3.69 14.15 0.33
C THR A 26 2.19 14.37 0.21
N VAL A 27 1.76 15.60 -0.01
CA VAL A 27 0.33 15.96 -0.02
C VAL A 27 -0.14 16.28 -1.43
N TYR A 28 -1.31 15.75 -1.80
CA TYR A 28 -2.04 16.06 -3.01
C TYR A 28 -3.38 16.70 -2.66
N GLU A 29 -3.87 17.61 -3.50
CA GLU A 29 -5.08 18.39 -3.24
C GLU A 29 -6.10 18.21 -4.37
N ALA A 30 -7.37 18.03 -4.02
CA ALA A 30 -8.50 17.95 -4.94
C ALA A 30 -9.68 18.74 -4.40
N GLU A 31 -10.44 19.39 -5.30
CA GLU A 31 -11.62 20.20 -4.95
C GLU A 31 -12.95 19.44 -5.19
N SER A 32 -12.89 18.16 -5.61
CA SER A 32 -14.08 17.35 -5.94
C SER A 32 -13.77 15.85 -5.93
N CYS A 33 -14.82 15.01 -5.83
CA CYS A 33 -14.68 13.55 -5.94
C CYS A 33 -14.01 13.14 -7.26
N LYS A 34 -14.42 13.76 -8.38
CA LYS A 34 -13.88 13.47 -9.71
C LYS A 34 -12.38 13.80 -9.83
N ALA A 35 -11.96 14.94 -9.26
CA ALA A 35 -10.54 15.31 -9.21
C ALA A 35 -9.78 14.35 -8.29
N GLY A 36 -10.36 14.01 -7.14
CA GLY A 36 -9.81 13.04 -6.19
C GLY A 36 -9.56 11.67 -6.81
N LEU A 37 -10.52 11.12 -7.58
CA LEU A 37 -10.34 9.84 -8.28
C LEU A 37 -9.17 9.85 -9.26
N LYS A 38 -8.96 10.96 -9.98
CA LYS A 38 -7.81 11.09 -10.90
C LYS A 38 -6.48 11.04 -10.15
N LEU A 39 -6.39 11.74 -9.02
CA LEU A 39 -5.18 11.76 -8.21
C LEU A 39 -4.95 10.43 -7.49
N LEU A 40 -6.02 9.75 -7.05
CA LEU A 40 -5.95 8.38 -6.52
C LEU A 40 -5.35 7.41 -7.55
N ALA A 41 -5.81 7.48 -8.81
CA ALA A 41 -5.29 6.64 -9.88
C ALA A 41 -3.81 6.92 -10.19
N LEU A 42 -3.42 8.20 -10.17
CA LEU A 42 -2.08 8.64 -10.55
C LEU A 42 -1.04 8.40 -9.45
N HIS A 43 -1.37 8.72 -8.20
CA HIS A 43 -0.41 8.80 -7.10
C HIS A 43 -0.53 7.67 -6.08
N ARG A 44 -1.67 6.95 -6.07
CA ARG A 44 -1.93 5.85 -5.13
C ARG A 44 -1.62 6.24 -3.67
N PRO A 45 -2.25 7.29 -3.11
CA PRO A 45 -2.01 7.71 -1.73
C PRO A 45 -2.46 6.63 -0.74
N GLU A 46 -1.74 6.49 0.35
CA GLU A 46 -2.06 5.57 1.44
C GLU A 46 -3.25 6.06 2.26
N VAL A 47 -3.39 7.39 2.41
CA VAL A 47 -4.46 8.02 3.20
C VAL A 47 -5.18 9.08 2.39
N VAL A 48 -6.49 9.13 2.52
CA VAL A 48 -7.35 10.18 1.97
C VAL A 48 -8.06 10.89 3.11
N LEU A 49 -7.95 12.22 3.16
CA LEU A 49 -8.83 13.09 3.94
C LEU A 49 -9.89 13.63 3.01
N CYS A 50 -11.16 13.39 3.27
CA CYS A 50 -12.23 13.74 2.37
C CYS A 50 -13.34 14.50 3.11
N ASP A 51 -13.77 15.65 2.57
CA ASP A 51 -14.96 16.30 3.10
C ASP A 51 -16.22 15.47 2.82
N VAL A 52 -17.15 15.52 3.75
CA VAL A 52 -18.46 14.88 3.64
C VAL A 52 -19.31 15.53 2.54
N ARG A 53 -19.19 16.85 2.36
CA ARG A 53 -19.97 17.61 1.36
C ARG A 53 -19.06 18.12 0.27
N LEU A 54 -19.16 17.53 -0.90
CA LEU A 54 -18.42 17.97 -2.08
C LEU A 54 -19.40 18.44 -3.18
N PRO A 55 -18.97 19.34 -4.07
CA PRO A 55 -19.84 19.92 -5.09
C PRO A 55 -20.41 18.90 -6.08
N ASP A 56 -19.74 17.77 -6.25
CA ASP A 56 -20.10 16.70 -7.20
C ASP A 56 -20.55 15.40 -6.52
N GLY A 57 -20.73 15.39 -5.19
CA GLY A 57 -21.21 14.19 -4.49
C GLY A 57 -21.03 14.20 -2.98
N SER A 58 -21.41 13.09 -2.37
CA SER A 58 -21.23 12.85 -0.93
C SER A 58 -19.93 12.10 -0.66
N GLY A 59 -19.07 12.67 0.21
CA GLY A 59 -17.87 12.01 0.68
C GLY A 59 -18.15 10.66 1.36
N VAL A 60 -19.30 10.53 2.05
CA VAL A 60 -19.71 9.28 2.70
C VAL A 60 -19.96 8.15 1.68
N GLU A 61 -20.56 8.45 0.54
CA GLU A 61 -20.72 7.47 -0.54
C GLU A 61 -19.42 7.23 -1.29
N PHE A 62 -18.63 8.27 -1.46
CA PHE A 62 -17.35 8.21 -2.14
C PHE A 62 -16.34 7.26 -1.45
N VAL A 63 -16.44 7.08 -0.13
CA VAL A 63 -15.67 6.06 0.59
C VAL A 63 -15.85 4.67 -0.03
N LYS A 64 -17.08 4.29 -0.39
CA LYS A 64 -17.35 2.98 -1.02
C LYS A 64 -16.58 2.81 -2.34
N ASP A 65 -16.59 3.86 -3.16
CA ASP A 65 -15.92 3.83 -4.46
C ASP A 65 -14.39 3.73 -4.28
N ILE A 66 -13.85 4.50 -3.33
CA ILE A 66 -12.42 4.42 -2.99
C ILE A 66 -12.07 3.03 -2.50
N LYS A 67 -12.80 2.48 -1.52
CA LYS A 67 -12.50 1.16 -0.93
C LYS A 67 -12.68 0.02 -1.93
N LYS A 68 -13.58 0.17 -2.90
CA LYS A 68 -13.76 -0.81 -3.99
C LYS A 68 -12.56 -0.83 -4.94
N LEU A 69 -12.04 0.36 -5.32
CA LEU A 69 -10.94 0.49 -6.29
C LEU A 69 -9.56 0.43 -5.63
N TYR A 70 -9.44 0.96 -4.43
CA TYR A 70 -8.19 1.11 -3.65
C TYR A 70 -8.39 0.60 -2.22
N PRO A 71 -8.56 -0.71 -2.02
CA PRO A 71 -8.98 -1.27 -0.74
C PRO A 71 -7.93 -1.13 0.38
N CYS A 72 -6.67 -0.85 0.06
CA CYS A 72 -5.61 -0.58 1.03
C CYS A 72 -5.49 0.91 1.40
N THR A 73 -6.12 1.82 0.63
CA THR A 73 -6.15 3.24 0.95
C THR A 73 -7.12 3.47 2.12
N GLU A 74 -6.65 4.09 3.18
CA GLU A 74 -7.50 4.46 4.31
C GLU A 74 -8.14 5.82 4.09
N VAL A 75 -9.42 5.96 4.46
CA VAL A 75 -10.19 7.18 4.25
C VAL A 75 -10.67 7.73 5.58
N VAL A 76 -10.33 8.97 5.86
CA VAL A 76 -10.82 9.75 7.01
C VAL A 76 -11.76 10.83 6.48
N LEU A 77 -12.97 10.88 7.00
CA LEU A 77 -13.93 11.90 6.63
C LEU A 77 -13.85 13.13 7.55
N LEU A 78 -13.88 14.30 6.93
CA LEU A 78 -13.95 15.60 7.60
C LEU A 78 -15.36 16.17 7.45
N THR A 79 -15.95 16.72 8.51
CA THR A 79 -17.26 17.35 8.46
C THR A 79 -17.28 18.66 9.23
N ALA A 80 -18.00 19.64 8.70
CA ALA A 80 -18.30 20.87 9.44
C ALA A 80 -19.37 20.66 10.54
N TYR A 81 -20.20 19.62 10.41
CA TYR A 81 -21.30 19.33 11.34
C TYR A 81 -21.23 17.84 11.74
N GLY A 82 -20.95 17.57 13.01
CA GLY A 82 -20.91 16.22 13.55
C GLY A 82 -22.30 15.57 13.61
N ASN A 83 -22.75 14.97 12.50
CA ASN A 83 -23.97 14.17 12.49
C ASN A 83 -23.63 12.70 12.79
N ILE A 84 -24.18 12.15 13.85
CA ILE A 84 -23.93 10.76 14.30
C ILE A 84 -24.32 9.75 13.21
N SER A 85 -25.44 10.00 12.49
CA SER A 85 -25.92 9.10 11.45
C SER A 85 -24.94 9.02 10.26
N ASP A 86 -24.35 10.14 9.86
CA ASP A 86 -23.37 10.20 8.76
C ASP A 86 -22.06 9.52 9.17
N GLY A 87 -21.63 9.69 10.43
CA GLY A 87 -20.46 9.02 10.98
C GLY A 87 -20.63 7.49 11.00
N VAL A 88 -21.76 6.99 11.48
CA VAL A 88 -22.08 5.55 11.48
C VAL A 88 -22.11 5.00 10.05
N LEU A 89 -22.70 5.73 9.10
CA LEU A 89 -22.74 5.31 7.71
C LEU A 89 -21.36 5.32 7.06
N ALA A 90 -20.54 6.32 7.37
CA ALA A 90 -19.17 6.42 6.90
C ALA A 90 -18.33 5.18 7.30
N ILE A 91 -18.38 4.81 8.57
CA ILE A 91 -17.68 3.62 9.09
C ILE A 91 -18.21 2.33 8.44
N LYS A 92 -19.54 2.21 8.27
CA LYS A 92 -20.14 1.06 7.56
C LYS A 92 -19.69 0.97 6.09
N ASN A 93 -19.41 2.11 5.45
CA ASN A 93 -18.88 2.17 4.09
C ASN A 93 -17.38 1.88 4.01
N GLY A 94 -16.71 1.70 5.14
CA GLY A 94 -15.29 1.37 5.23
C GLY A 94 -14.37 2.55 5.48
N ALA A 95 -14.89 3.72 5.93
CA ALA A 95 -14.04 4.80 6.39
C ALA A 95 -13.23 4.34 7.61
N PHE A 96 -11.97 4.81 7.69
CA PHE A 96 -11.10 4.56 8.82
C PHE A 96 -11.58 5.33 10.05
N ASP A 97 -11.96 6.59 9.85
CA ASP A 97 -12.49 7.44 10.92
C ASP A 97 -13.33 8.60 10.35
N TYR A 98 -14.00 9.31 11.25
CA TYR A 98 -14.87 10.44 10.96
C TYR A 98 -14.68 11.51 12.04
N ILE A 99 -14.23 12.72 11.65
CA ILE A 99 -13.91 13.82 12.57
C ILE A 99 -14.55 15.13 12.15
N THR A 100 -14.74 16.02 13.13
CA THR A 100 -15.27 17.38 12.90
C THR A 100 -14.15 18.36 12.55
N LYS A 101 -14.42 19.25 11.58
CA LYS A 101 -13.53 20.36 11.23
C LYS A 101 -13.50 21.39 12.39
N GLY A 102 -12.34 21.96 12.65
CA GLY A 102 -12.17 23.04 13.65
C GLY A 102 -11.62 22.52 14.98
N ASP A 103 -12.48 22.10 15.89
CA ASP A 103 -12.08 21.74 17.27
C ASP A 103 -11.17 20.49 17.31
N ASP A 104 -11.25 19.63 16.32
CA ASP A 104 -10.47 18.39 16.20
C ASP A 104 -9.17 18.55 15.37
N ASN A 105 -8.81 19.73 14.90
CA ASN A 105 -7.59 19.94 14.10
C ASN A 105 -6.31 19.36 14.75
N PRO A 106 -6.09 19.45 16.07
CA PRO A 106 -4.94 18.82 16.70
C PRO A 106 -4.92 17.29 16.60
N LYS A 107 -6.07 16.65 16.35
CA LYS A 107 -6.20 15.20 16.24
C LYS A 107 -5.91 14.69 14.84
N ILE A 108 -5.89 15.57 13.82
CA ILE A 108 -5.71 15.18 12.40
C ILE A 108 -4.38 14.48 12.19
N ILE A 109 -3.28 15.05 12.68
CA ILE A 109 -1.93 14.48 12.48
C ILE A 109 -1.78 13.09 13.14
N PRO A 110 -2.13 12.91 14.43
CA PRO A 110 -2.12 11.57 15.04
C PRO A 110 -3.03 10.56 14.33
N LEU A 111 -4.16 11.02 13.78
CA LEU A 111 -5.09 10.17 13.06
C LEU A 111 -4.54 9.74 11.70
N ILE A 112 -3.91 10.66 10.97
CA ILE A 112 -3.20 10.34 9.71
C ILE A 112 -2.11 9.30 9.96
N ALA A 113 -1.32 9.45 11.03
CA ALA A 113 -0.29 8.48 11.37
C ALA A 113 -0.88 7.07 11.60
N LYS A 114 -1.98 6.95 12.36
CA LYS A 114 -2.68 5.67 12.56
C LYS A 114 -3.27 5.11 11.26
N ALA A 115 -3.89 5.96 10.45
CA ALA A 115 -4.43 5.56 9.15
C ALA A 115 -3.31 5.09 8.21
N MET A 116 -2.15 5.74 8.23
CA MET A 116 -0.96 5.36 7.46
C MET A 116 -0.44 3.98 7.87
N GLU A 117 -0.31 3.72 9.18
CA GLU A 117 0.08 2.39 9.69
C GLU A 117 -0.91 1.32 9.26
N SER A 118 -2.21 1.62 9.33
CA SER A 118 -3.27 0.70 8.88
C SER A 118 -3.18 0.42 7.39
N ALA A 119 -3.01 1.47 6.56
CA ALA A 119 -2.88 1.34 5.12
C ALA A 119 -1.67 0.48 4.73
N VAL A 120 -0.52 0.71 5.36
CA VAL A 120 0.70 -0.09 5.15
C VAL A 120 0.47 -1.55 5.58
N ARG A 121 -0.20 -1.78 6.72
CA ARG A 121 -0.54 -3.13 7.17
C ARG A 121 -1.46 -3.84 6.17
N LEU A 122 -2.54 -3.18 5.71
CA LEU A 122 -3.47 -3.73 4.71
C LEU A 122 -2.76 -4.02 3.38
N TYR A 123 -1.85 -3.14 2.98
CA TYR A 123 -1.03 -3.35 1.78
C TYR A 123 -0.14 -4.58 1.93
N ASN A 124 0.53 -4.74 3.06
CA ASN A 124 1.37 -5.90 3.34
C ASN A 124 0.56 -7.19 3.44
N GLU A 125 -0.61 -7.17 4.13
CA GLU A 125 -1.51 -8.31 4.23
C GLU A 125 -2.05 -8.73 2.85
N LYS A 126 -2.38 -7.76 1.98
CA LYS A 126 -2.83 -8.04 0.60
C LYS A 126 -1.69 -8.47 -0.30
N ASN A 127 -0.51 -7.89 -0.16
CA ASN A 127 0.67 -8.35 -0.90
C ASN A 127 1.16 -9.71 -0.41
N CYS A 128 0.87 -10.11 0.83
CA CYS A 128 1.03 -11.50 1.27
C CYS A 128 -0.01 -12.44 0.64
N GLN A 129 -1.16 -11.91 0.16
CA GLN A 129 -2.18 -12.68 -0.56
C GLN A 129 -2.13 -12.50 -2.08
N LEU A 130 -1.56 -11.38 -2.53
CA LEU A 130 -1.38 -11.01 -3.93
C LEU A 130 0.12 -10.78 -4.15
N THR A 131 0.82 -11.83 -4.43
CA THR A 131 2.04 -11.68 -5.20
C THR A 131 1.59 -11.09 -6.53
N ASP A 132 2.08 -9.88 -6.79
CA ASP A 132 2.11 -9.18 -8.05
C ASP A 132 1.14 -9.75 -9.14
N ASP A 133 0.13 -9.01 -9.57
CA ASP A 133 -0.85 -9.36 -10.64
C ASP A 133 -1.83 -10.53 -10.40
N GLY A 134 -2.07 -10.96 -9.17
CA GLY A 134 -2.97 -12.10 -8.91
C GLY A 134 -2.42 -13.43 -9.43
N LYS A 135 -1.15 -13.52 -9.77
CA LYS A 135 -0.49 -14.74 -10.19
C LYS A 135 -0.12 -15.57 -8.97
N HIS A 136 -0.82 -16.64 -8.75
CA HIS A 136 -0.35 -17.72 -7.88
C HIS A 136 0.86 -18.38 -8.57
N TYR A 137 2.05 -18.11 -8.03
CA TYR A 137 3.28 -18.80 -8.48
C TYR A 137 3.31 -20.20 -7.87
N THR A 138 2.69 -21.14 -8.53
CA THR A 138 2.74 -22.55 -8.17
C THR A 138 3.79 -23.25 -9.03
N PHE A 139 4.35 -24.32 -8.53
CA PHE A 139 5.27 -25.15 -9.34
C PHE A 139 4.58 -25.74 -10.57
N GLU A 140 3.27 -25.92 -10.52
CA GLU A 140 2.42 -26.39 -11.62
C GLU A 140 2.24 -25.33 -12.72
N GLY A 141 2.40 -24.04 -12.39
CA GLY A 141 2.38 -22.92 -13.34
C GLY A 141 3.68 -22.74 -14.12
N ILE A 142 4.76 -23.45 -13.76
CA ILE A 142 6.02 -23.40 -14.50
C ILE A 142 5.90 -24.23 -15.76
N VAL A 143 5.89 -23.57 -16.92
CA VAL A 143 5.75 -24.22 -18.21
C VAL A 143 7.10 -24.77 -18.66
N GLY A 144 7.20 -26.10 -18.84
CA GLY A 144 8.36 -26.77 -19.39
C GLY A 144 8.32 -28.29 -19.19
N ASN A 145 8.63 -29.04 -20.24
CA ASN A 145 8.55 -30.50 -20.24
C ASN A 145 9.94 -31.18 -20.35
N SER A 146 11.06 -30.39 -20.36
CA SER A 146 12.39 -30.99 -20.39
C SER A 146 12.73 -31.67 -19.05
N LEU A 147 13.50 -32.74 -19.09
CA LEU A 147 13.99 -33.44 -17.87
C LEU A 147 14.68 -32.46 -16.91
N ALA A 148 15.51 -31.57 -17.45
CA ALA A 148 16.24 -30.58 -16.65
C ALA A 148 15.31 -29.64 -15.86
N ILE A 149 14.20 -29.16 -16.44
CA ILE A 149 13.25 -28.31 -15.73
C ILE A 149 12.43 -29.10 -14.71
N GLN A 150 12.10 -30.35 -14.99
CA GLN A 150 11.40 -31.22 -14.04
C GLN A 150 12.27 -31.56 -12.82
N ASP A 151 13.55 -31.82 -13.02
CA ASP A 151 14.51 -32.03 -11.96
C ASP A 151 14.70 -30.76 -11.11
N ALA A 152 14.79 -29.59 -11.76
CA ALA A 152 14.88 -28.31 -11.07
C ALA A 152 13.63 -28.02 -10.22
N ILE A 153 12.43 -28.27 -10.73
CA ILE A 153 11.15 -28.13 -10.01
C ILE A 153 11.10 -29.11 -8.82
N SER A 154 11.50 -30.37 -9.03
CA SER A 154 11.54 -31.38 -7.97
C SER A 154 12.47 -30.96 -6.83
N LEU A 155 13.65 -30.44 -7.16
CA LEU A 155 14.60 -29.90 -6.18
C LEU A 155 14.02 -28.66 -5.48
N ALA A 156 13.44 -27.72 -6.23
CA ALA A 156 12.81 -26.54 -5.69
C ALA A 156 11.68 -26.84 -4.69
N LYS A 157 10.84 -27.86 -4.97
CA LYS A 157 9.82 -28.37 -4.05
C LYS A 157 10.43 -28.91 -2.74
N LYS A 158 11.54 -29.61 -2.81
CA LYS A 158 12.23 -30.14 -1.60
C LYS A 158 12.83 -29.01 -0.76
N VAL A 159 13.53 -28.05 -1.38
CA VAL A 159 14.18 -26.95 -0.65
C VAL A 159 13.20 -25.94 -0.09
N SER A 160 11.99 -25.81 -0.68
CA SER A 160 10.96 -24.91 -0.17
C SER A 160 10.51 -25.24 1.25
N GLN A 161 10.65 -26.48 1.69
CA GLN A 161 10.32 -26.94 3.04
C GLN A 161 11.43 -26.72 4.06
N THR A 162 12.58 -26.22 3.62
CA THR A 162 13.78 -25.98 4.45
C THR A 162 14.10 -24.48 4.54
N ASP A 163 14.98 -24.10 5.46
CA ASP A 163 15.44 -22.71 5.62
C ASP A 163 16.86 -22.49 5.03
N VAL A 164 17.28 -23.37 4.12
CA VAL A 164 18.61 -23.24 3.48
C VAL A 164 18.61 -22.13 2.41
N PRO A 165 19.72 -21.40 2.25
CA PRO A 165 19.87 -20.47 1.14
C PRO A 165 19.82 -21.20 -0.21
N VAL A 166 19.11 -20.62 -1.18
CA VAL A 166 18.94 -21.16 -2.53
C VAL A 166 19.59 -20.23 -3.55
N LEU A 167 20.49 -20.74 -4.37
CA LEU A 167 21.06 -20.04 -5.50
C LEU A 167 20.42 -20.54 -6.81
N LEU A 168 19.76 -19.63 -7.53
CA LEU A 168 19.19 -19.90 -8.86
C LEU A 168 20.11 -19.29 -9.93
N THR A 169 20.64 -20.13 -10.82
CA THR A 169 21.49 -19.72 -11.94
C THR A 169 20.80 -19.99 -13.27
N GLY A 170 21.10 -19.19 -14.29
CA GLY A 170 20.54 -19.34 -15.63
C GLY A 170 20.61 -18.02 -16.41
N GLU A 171 20.38 -18.08 -17.71
CA GLU A 171 20.35 -16.91 -18.58
C GLU A 171 19.20 -15.95 -18.25
N THR A 172 19.30 -14.70 -18.73
CA THR A 172 18.22 -13.71 -18.58
C THR A 172 16.96 -14.21 -19.30
N GLY A 173 15.78 -14.06 -18.64
CA GLY A 173 14.51 -14.52 -19.21
C GLY A 173 14.14 -15.98 -18.97
N THR A 174 14.98 -16.80 -18.31
CA THR A 174 14.72 -18.23 -18.06
C THR A 174 13.73 -18.50 -16.91
N GLY A 175 13.07 -17.47 -16.36
CA GLY A 175 12.05 -17.64 -15.32
C GLY A 175 12.58 -17.86 -13.90
N LYS A 176 13.84 -17.49 -13.60
CA LYS A 176 14.41 -17.59 -12.24
C LYS A 176 13.55 -16.94 -11.17
N GLU A 177 12.94 -15.79 -11.49
CA GLU A 177 12.05 -15.07 -10.58
C GLU A 177 10.79 -15.86 -10.27
N VAL A 178 10.18 -16.50 -11.28
CA VAL A 178 9.02 -17.37 -11.12
C VAL A 178 9.33 -18.54 -10.19
N VAL A 179 10.51 -19.17 -10.38
CA VAL A 179 10.97 -20.26 -9.50
C VAL A 179 11.20 -19.77 -8.08
N ALA A 180 11.84 -18.59 -7.89
CA ALA A 180 12.09 -18.03 -6.57
C ALA A 180 10.79 -17.73 -5.82
N GLN A 181 9.80 -17.12 -6.50
CA GLN A 181 8.50 -16.85 -5.94
C GLN A 181 7.73 -18.15 -5.62
N SER A 182 7.80 -19.17 -6.50
CA SER A 182 7.20 -20.48 -6.23
C SER A 182 7.81 -21.17 -5.02
N ILE A 183 9.14 -21.11 -4.82
CA ILE A 183 9.81 -21.62 -3.63
C ILE A 183 9.30 -20.88 -2.39
N HIS A 184 9.23 -19.55 -2.43
CA HIS A 184 8.76 -18.74 -1.31
C HIS A 184 7.33 -19.07 -0.93
N GLN A 185 6.38 -19.06 -1.90
CA GLN A 185 4.98 -19.34 -1.65
C GLN A 185 4.70 -20.74 -1.08
N ASN A 186 5.49 -21.72 -1.48
CA ASN A 186 5.38 -23.09 -0.96
C ASN A 186 6.22 -23.37 0.30
N SER A 187 6.91 -22.35 0.84
CA SER A 187 7.70 -22.46 2.05
C SER A 187 6.86 -22.22 3.32
N LYS A 188 7.45 -22.53 4.48
CA LYS A 188 6.86 -22.16 5.80
C LYS A 188 6.65 -20.66 5.94
N ARG A 189 7.38 -19.84 5.16
CA ARG A 189 7.29 -18.38 5.10
C ARG A 189 6.43 -17.86 3.96
N GLY A 190 5.68 -18.71 3.26
CA GLY A 190 4.87 -18.35 2.09
C GLY A 190 3.79 -17.29 2.37
N ARG A 191 3.44 -17.06 3.65
CA ARG A 191 2.55 -15.97 4.10
C ARG A 191 3.29 -14.67 4.44
N GLN A 192 4.62 -14.69 4.44
CA GLN A 192 5.45 -13.51 4.68
C GLN A 192 5.69 -12.77 3.35
N PRO A 193 5.97 -11.45 3.38
CA PRO A 193 6.27 -10.69 2.17
C PRO A 193 7.52 -11.23 1.48
N PHE A 194 7.45 -11.36 0.14
CA PHE A 194 8.60 -11.66 -0.70
C PHE A 194 9.26 -10.35 -1.13
N LEU A 195 10.48 -10.12 -0.67
CA LEU A 195 11.22 -8.91 -1.02
C LEU A 195 12.21 -9.21 -2.15
N ALA A 196 11.89 -8.75 -3.36
CA ALA A 196 12.78 -8.83 -4.50
C ALA A 196 13.72 -7.62 -4.55
N ASN A 197 15.02 -7.83 -4.34
CA ASN A 197 16.04 -6.80 -4.45
C ASN A 197 16.91 -7.03 -5.68
N ASN A 198 16.98 -6.03 -6.56
CA ASN A 198 17.94 -6.04 -7.67
C ASN A 198 19.27 -5.43 -7.21
N GLY A 199 20.23 -6.29 -6.81
CA GLY A 199 21.52 -5.85 -6.30
C GLY A 199 22.39 -5.07 -7.30
N SER A 200 22.07 -5.12 -8.62
CA SER A 200 22.78 -4.32 -9.64
C SER A 200 22.29 -2.88 -9.71
N ALA A 201 21.13 -2.56 -9.14
CA ALA A 201 20.56 -1.22 -9.13
C ALA A 201 21.08 -0.34 -7.98
N PHE A 202 21.80 -0.93 -7.02
CA PHE A 202 22.31 -0.21 -5.85
C PHE A 202 23.82 0.00 -5.94
N SER A 203 24.31 1.19 -5.54
CA SER A 203 25.73 1.39 -5.30
C SER A 203 26.20 0.52 -4.13
N ARG A 204 27.44 0.07 -4.12
CA ARG A 204 28.01 -0.79 -3.05
C ARG A 204 27.82 -0.21 -1.65
N GLU A 205 27.80 1.13 -1.53
CA GLU A 205 27.68 1.85 -0.26
C GLU A 205 26.23 1.89 0.28
N LEU A 206 25.23 1.74 -0.62
CA LEU A 206 23.82 1.82 -0.24
C LEU A 206 23.18 0.43 0.03
N VAL A 207 23.84 -0.66 -0.40
CA VAL A 207 23.28 -2.03 -0.27
C VAL A 207 23.00 -2.41 1.18
N GLU A 208 23.90 -2.02 2.11
CA GLU A 208 23.73 -2.36 3.54
C GLU A 208 22.61 -1.55 4.19
N SER A 209 22.53 -0.26 3.89
CA SER A 209 21.48 0.63 4.44
C SER A 209 20.09 0.29 3.91
N GLU A 210 19.97 -0.11 2.66
CA GLU A 210 18.71 -0.54 2.04
C GLU A 210 18.25 -1.92 2.56
N ARG A 211 19.18 -2.83 2.85
CA ARG A 211 18.85 -4.17 3.37
C ARG A 211 18.54 -4.20 4.85
N PHE A 212 19.24 -3.41 5.65
CA PHE A 212 19.20 -3.50 7.12
C PHE A 212 18.69 -2.23 7.78
N GLY A 213 18.39 -1.18 6.98
CA GLY A 213 18.05 0.15 7.48
C GLY A 213 19.27 0.82 8.15
N PHE A 214 19.09 2.07 8.56
CA PHE A 214 20.09 2.79 9.33
C PHE A 214 19.42 3.44 10.55
N LYS A 215 20.20 3.57 11.63
CA LYS A 215 19.73 4.33 12.80
C LYS A 215 19.81 5.82 12.46
N PRO A 216 18.76 6.64 12.72
CA PRO A 216 18.84 8.08 12.58
C PRO A 216 20.03 8.62 13.38
N GLY A 217 20.94 9.38 12.73
CA GLY A 217 22.12 9.97 13.37
C GLY A 217 23.42 9.17 13.26
N ALA A 218 23.51 8.16 12.38
CA ALA A 218 24.74 7.39 12.15
C ALA A 218 25.59 7.90 10.95
N LEU A 219 25.42 9.20 10.58
CA LEU A 219 26.30 9.95 9.66
C LEU A 219 26.80 11.19 10.39
#